data_c3a596e9e692d096309abc0881b20f38
#
_entry.id   c3a596e9e692d096309abc0881b20f38
#
_cell.length_a   1.000
_cell.length_b   1.000
_cell.length_c   1.000
_cell.angle_alpha   90.00
_cell.angle_beta   90.00
_cell.angle_gamma   90.00
#
_symmetry.space_group_name_H-M   'P 1'
#
loop_
_entity.id
_entity.type
_entity.pdbx_description
1 polymer ?
#
loop_
_entity_poly.entity_id
_entity_poly.type
_entity_poly.pdbx_seq_one_letter_code
_entity_poly.pdbx_strand_id
1 'polypeptide(L)'
;MFFNKKISIYVFLSLTLFFGFIFDENSSGGAKIDHKYLFPFIENFSYSLETGLKNFLSNSASLIHSPIFYLLISFLLKISNSLIFVSVFYLLLCLSLPLLFYQILKEKFKTDDIIIFYLSIIIFLSPYFRSSAIWLLGDNLSLIFFSASIIYFLKFEQDKEKRKLKE
;
A
#
# COMPACT_ATOMS: atom_id res chain seq x y z
N MET A 1 19.69 -14.46 -17.52
CA MET A 1 18.61 -15.45 -17.37
C MET A 1 17.82 -15.30 -16.06
N PHE A 2 18.42 -15.09 -14.89
CA PHE A 2 17.74 -14.93 -13.59
C PHE A 2 16.85 -13.67 -13.48
N PHE A 3 17.24 -12.55 -14.08
CA PHE A 3 16.46 -11.32 -14.03
C PHE A 3 15.06 -11.50 -14.64
N ASN A 4 14.95 -12.19 -15.76
CA ASN A 4 13.66 -12.47 -16.40
C ASN A 4 12.76 -13.36 -15.53
N LYS A 5 13.32 -14.31 -14.76
CA LYS A 5 12.54 -15.15 -13.85
C LYS A 5 11.91 -14.34 -12.70
N LYS A 6 12.67 -13.41 -12.10
CA LYS A 6 12.14 -12.54 -11.03
C LYS A 6 10.95 -11.71 -11.52
N ILE A 7 11.10 -11.08 -12.70
CA ILE A 7 10.02 -10.31 -13.31
C ILE A 7 8.80 -11.19 -13.58
N SER A 8 9.00 -12.38 -14.16
CA SER A 8 7.89 -13.29 -14.46
C SER A 8 7.13 -13.71 -13.20
N ILE A 9 7.83 -14.02 -12.11
CA ILE A 9 7.21 -14.37 -10.83
C ILE A 9 6.44 -13.18 -10.26
N TYR A 10 7.06 -11.99 -10.27
CA TYR A 10 6.41 -10.78 -9.78
C TYR A 10 5.14 -10.46 -10.57
N VAL A 11 5.18 -10.51 -11.88
CA VAL A 11 4.03 -10.29 -12.77
C VAL A 11 2.94 -11.35 -12.51
N PHE A 12 3.32 -12.63 -12.38
CA PHE A 12 2.38 -13.69 -12.05
C PHE A 12 1.64 -13.42 -10.73
N LEU A 13 2.37 -13.08 -9.66
CA LEU A 13 1.77 -12.75 -8.37
C LEU A 13 0.90 -11.48 -8.44
N SER A 14 1.32 -10.48 -9.20
CA SER A 14 0.49 -9.29 -9.45
C SER A 14 -0.81 -9.64 -10.15
N LEU A 15 -0.77 -10.52 -11.15
CA LEU A 15 -1.97 -11.01 -11.83
C LEU A 15 -2.91 -11.76 -10.87
N THR A 16 -2.39 -12.57 -9.92
CA THR A 16 -3.25 -13.22 -8.91
C THR A 16 -3.98 -12.21 -8.04
N LEU A 17 -3.37 -11.05 -7.75
CA LEU A 17 -4.01 -9.98 -7.01
C LEU A 17 -5.13 -9.32 -7.83
N PHE A 18 -4.91 -9.09 -9.13
CA PHE A 18 -5.96 -8.59 -10.04
C PHE A 18 -7.12 -9.59 -10.19
N PHE A 19 -6.85 -10.89 -10.26
CA PHE A 19 -7.91 -11.90 -10.22
C PHE A 19 -8.69 -11.82 -8.92
N GLY A 20 -8.02 -11.68 -7.77
CA GLY A 20 -8.68 -11.48 -6.49
C GLY A 20 -9.61 -10.26 -6.50
N PHE A 21 -9.19 -9.16 -7.13
CA PHE A 21 -10.03 -7.96 -7.30
C PHE A 21 -11.26 -8.23 -8.16
N ILE A 22 -11.11 -8.92 -9.31
CA ILE A 22 -12.22 -9.24 -10.22
C ILE A 22 -13.25 -10.18 -9.55
N PHE A 23 -12.78 -11.10 -8.71
CA PHE A 23 -13.64 -12.10 -8.03
C PHE A 23 -14.00 -11.71 -6.59
N ASP A 24 -13.87 -10.45 -6.21
CA ASP A 24 -14.23 -9.93 -4.90
C ASP A 24 -13.59 -10.71 -3.73
N GLU A 25 -12.32 -11.09 -3.86
CA GLU A 25 -11.61 -11.85 -2.83
C GLU A 25 -11.66 -11.13 -1.47
N ASN A 26 -12.01 -11.86 -0.43
CA ASN A 26 -12.10 -11.39 0.95
C ASN A 26 -11.37 -12.34 1.91
N SER A 27 -10.08 -12.55 1.64
CA SER A 27 -9.25 -13.56 2.31
C SER A 27 -8.99 -13.25 3.79
N SER A 28 -9.04 -11.96 4.22
CA SER A 28 -8.96 -11.58 5.64
C SER A 28 -10.31 -11.58 6.38
N GLY A 29 -11.42 -11.85 5.67
CA GLY A 29 -12.75 -11.96 6.25
C GLY A 29 -13.45 -10.64 6.60
N GLY A 30 -12.75 -9.63 7.13
CA GLY A 30 -13.33 -8.36 7.57
C GLY A 30 -13.28 -7.24 6.53
N ALA A 31 -12.33 -7.28 5.61
CA ALA A 31 -12.00 -6.15 4.74
C ALA A 31 -13.17 -5.61 3.90
N LYS A 32 -14.04 -6.49 3.41
CA LYS A 32 -15.25 -6.09 2.66
C LYS A 32 -16.26 -5.34 3.55
N ILE A 33 -16.36 -5.72 4.81
CA ILE A 33 -17.22 -5.08 5.80
C ILE A 33 -16.64 -3.72 6.17
N ASP A 34 -15.32 -3.67 6.45
CA ASP A 34 -14.62 -2.45 6.77
C ASP A 34 -14.72 -1.44 5.62
N HIS A 35 -14.56 -1.88 4.38
CA HIS A 35 -14.77 -1.03 3.21
C HIS A 35 -16.17 -0.41 3.19
N LYS A 36 -17.21 -1.22 3.37
CA LYS A 36 -18.61 -0.71 3.38
C LYS A 36 -18.84 0.31 4.49
N TYR A 37 -18.20 0.12 5.63
CA TYR A 37 -18.33 1.03 6.77
C TYR A 37 -17.53 2.32 6.57
N LEU A 38 -16.38 2.24 5.96
CA LEU A 38 -15.45 3.37 5.81
C LEU A 38 -15.66 4.17 4.50
N PHE A 39 -16.24 3.56 3.47
CA PHE A 39 -16.47 4.20 2.18
C PHE A 39 -17.31 5.48 2.25
N PRO A 40 -18.36 5.61 3.09
CA PRO A 40 -19.09 6.85 3.25
C PRO A 40 -18.22 8.06 3.65
N PHE A 41 -17.10 7.85 4.34
CA PHE A 41 -16.16 8.95 4.64
C PHE A 41 -15.48 9.45 3.36
N ILE A 42 -15.08 8.54 2.46
CA ILE A 42 -14.50 8.90 1.15
C ILE A 42 -15.53 9.74 0.36
N GLU A 43 -16.77 9.30 0.31
CA GLU A 43 -17.84 10.04 -0.37
C GLU A 43 -18.04 11.44 0.24
N ASN A 44 -18.15 11.55 1.55
CA ASN A 44 -18.33 12.83 2.24
C ASN A 44 -17.19 13.82 1.94
N PHE A 45 -15.94 13.36 1.96
CA PHE A 45 -14.79 14.17 1.58
C PHE A 45 -14.79 14.55 0.09
N SER A 46 -15.35 13.71 -0.78
CA SER A 46 -15.46 14.03 -2.21
C SER A 46 -16.46 15.17 -2.50
N TYR A 47 -17.48 15.32 -1.66
CA TYR A 47 -18.42 16.45 -1.76
C TYR A 47 -17.78 17.77 -1.29
N SER A 48 -17.31 17.80 -0.04
CA SER A 48 -16.58 18.94 0.49
C SER A 48 -15.67 18.56 1.66
N LEU A 49 -14.57 19.30 1.81
CA LEU A 49 -13.65 19.10 2.93
C LEU A 49 -14.33 19.33 4.28
N GLU A 50 -15.17 20.35 4.37
CA GLU A 50 -15.89 20.69 5.60
C GLU A 50 -16.85 19.58 6.03
N THR A 51 -17.70 19.12 5.10
CA THR A 51 -18.64 18.02 5.36
C THR A 51 -17.91 16.74 5.74
N GLY A 52 -16.84 16.42 5.01
CA GLY A 52 -16.01 15.26 5.28
C GLY A 52 -15.37 15.29 6.67
N LEU A 53 -14.75 16.42 7.05
CA LEU A 53 -14.14 16.59 8.38
C LEU A 53 -15.19 16.55 9.49
N LYS A 54 -16.32 17.22 9.34
CA LYS A 54 -17.39 17.22 10.34
C LYS A 54 -17.90 15.80 10.58
N ASN A 55 -18.22 15.07 9.54
CA ASN A 55 -18.72 13.69 9.65
C ASN A 55 -17.66 12.74 10.19
N PHE A 56 -16.41 12.88 9.78
CA PHE A 56 -15.31 12.06 10.27
C PHE A 56 -15.07 12.28 11.76
N LEU A 57 -14.97 13.54 12.21
CA LEU A 57 -14.68 13.88 13.62
C LEU A 57 -15.84 13.56 14.56
N SER A 58 -17.08 13.60 14.08
CA SER A 58 -18.26 13.21 14.86
C SER A 58 -18.44 11.69 15.00
N ASN A 59 -17.65 10.89 14.28
CA ASN A 59 -17.75 9.44 14.26
C ASN A 59 -16.63 8.80 15.09
N SER A 60 -16.90 7.65 15.71
CA SER A 60 -15.89 6.86 16.45
C SER A 60 -14.72 6.41 15.58
N ALA A 61 -14.88 6.35 14.26
CA ALA A 61 -13.81 6.04 13.32
C ALA A 61 -12.62 7.02 13.42
N SER A 62 -12.86 8.30 13.80
CA SER A 62 -11.81 9.29 14.02
C SER A 62 -10.84 8.94 15.15
N LEU A 63 -11.25 8.09 16.08
CA LEU A 63 -10.41 7.61 17.19
C LEU A 63 -9.39 6.55 16.74
N ILE A 64 -9.62 5.88 15.61
CA ILE A 64 -8.84 4.72 15.16
C ILE A 64 -8.09 5.02 13.87
N HIS A 65 -8.65 5.86 13.00
CA HIS A 65 -8.13 6.11 11.65
C HIS A 65 -7.68 7.56 11.46
N SER A 66 -6.64 7.73 10.65
CA SER A 66 -6.23 9.05 10.17
C SER A 66 -7.11 9.50 8.98
N PRO A 67 -7.51 10.77 8.88
CA PRO A 67 -8.29 11.28 7.76
C PRO A 67 -7.51 11.31 6.44
N ILE A 68 -6.19 11.21 6.47
CA ILE A 68 -5.31 11.39 5.31
C ILE A 68 -5.65 10.41 4.18
N PHE A 69 -5.90 9.15 4.52
CA PHE A 69 -6.28 8.13 3.52
C PHE A 69 -7.57 8.51 2.80
N TYR A 70 -8.60 8.88 3.55
CA TYR A 70 -9.92 9.25 2.99
C TYR A 70 -9.83 10.50 2.11
N LEU A 71 -9.03 11.49 2.53
CA LEU A 71 -8.75 12.69 1.75
C LEU A 71 -8.08 12.37 0.40
N LEU A 72 -7.05 11.54 0.41
CA LEU A 72 -6.34 11.16 -0.82
C LEU A 72 -7.24 10.40 -1.79
N ILE A 73 -7.99 9.42 -1.29
CA ILE A 73 -8.89 8.61 -2.11
C ILE A 73 -10.07 9.44 -2.63
N SER A 74 -10.65 10.32 -1.79
CA SER A 74 -11.74 11.21 -2.21
C SER A 74 -11.29 12.20 -3.28
N PHE A 75 -10.08 12.70 -3.21
CA PHE A 75 -9.51 13.57 -4.24
C PHE A 75 -9.41 12.84 -5.59
N LEU A 76 -8.91 11.59 -5.59
CA LEU A 76 -8.87 10.76 -6.78
C LEU A 76 -10.28 10.46 -7.32
N LEU A 77 -11.22 10.16 -6.43
CA LEU A 77 -12.62 9.90 -6.80
C LEU A 77 -13.26 11.14 -7.43
N LYS A 78 -13.00 12.32 -6.89
CA LYS A 78 -13.51 13.60 -7.40
C LYS A 78 -12.98 13.91 -8.82
N ILE A 79 -11.72 13.56 -9.11
CA ILE A 79 -11.12 13.77 -10.43
C ILE A 79 -11.64 12.76 -11.45
N SER A 80 -11.71 11.48 -11.06
CA SER A 80 -12.02 10.39 -12.00
C SER A 80 -13.51 10.14 -12.17
N ASN A 81 -14.35 10.52 -11.20
CA ASN A 81 -15.76 10.16 -11.09
C ASN A 81 -16.03 8.64 -11.23
N SER A 82 -15.03 7.80 -10.95
CA SER A 82 -15.11 6.36 -11.14
C SER A 82 -14.44 5.62 -9.98
N LEU A 83 -15.25 4.91 -9.19
CA LEU A 83 -14.74 4.07 -8.10
C LEU A 83 -13.84 2.95 -8.63
N ILE A 84 -14.20 2.35 -9.77
CA ILE A 84 -13.40 1.29 -10.39
C ILE A 84 -12.00 1.82 -10.75
N PHE A 85 -11.91 3.02 -11.33
CA PHE A 85 -10.62 3.64 -11.64
C PHE A 85 -9.78 3.84 -10.36
N VAL A 86 -10.39 4.38 -9.30
CA VAL A 86 -9.70 4.62 -8.03
C VAL A 86 -9.23 3.31 -7.41
N SER A 87 -10.05 2.25 -7.44
CA SER A 87 -9.70 0.94 -6.91
C SER A 87 -8.55 0.30 -7.67
N VAL A 88 -8.58 0.34 -9.01
CA VAL A 88 -7.48 -0.17 -9.84
C VAL A 88 -6.21 0.64 -9.62
N PHE A 89 -6.30 1.97 -9.56
CA PHE A 89 -5.15 2.82 -9.25
C PHE A 89 -4.53 2.48 -7.89
N TYR A 90 -5.36 2.32 -6.87
CA TYR A 90 -4.91 1.95 -5.53
C TYR A 90 -4.26 0.56 -5.51
N LEU A 91 -4.84 -0.40 -6.21
CA LEU A 91 -4.29 -1.74 -6.34
C LEU A 91 -2.91 -1.71 -7.02
N LEU A 92 -2.75 -0.92 -8.09
CA LEU A 92 -1.45 -0.69 -8.74
C LEU A 92 -0.44 -0.04 -7.78
N LEU A 93 -0.88 0.93 -6.97
CA LEU A 93 -0.05 1.55 -5.94
C LEU A 93 0.42 0.52 -4.91
N CYS A 94 -0.46 -0.40 -4.48
CA CYS A 94 -0.11 -1.47 -3.54
C CYS A 94 0.97 -2.41 -4.09
N LEU A 95 1.08 -2.58 -5.41
CA LEU A 95 2.17 -3.35 -6.02
C LEU A 95 3.56 -2.75 -5.76
N SER A 96 3.66 -1.47 -5.38
CA SER A 96 4.95 -0.89 -4.99
C SER A 96 5.50 -1.48 -3.69
N LEU A 97 4.65 -2.01 -2.81
CA LEU A 97 5.06 -2.46 -1.47
C LEU A 97 6.08 -3.61 -1.49
N PRO A 98 5.91 -4.70 -2.26
CA PRO A 98 6.95 -5.72 -2.39
C PRO A 98 8.28 -5.17 -2.92
N LEU A 99 8.24 -4.17 -3.81
CA LEU A 99 9.44 -3.54 -4.36
C LEU A 99 10.16 -2.67 -3.31
N LEU A 100 9.41 -1.94 -2.49
CA LEU A 100 9.98 -1.20 -1.36
C LEU A 100 10.59 -2.15 -0.33
N PHE A 101 9.92 -3.25 -0.03
CA PHE A 101 10.47 -4.31 0.84
C PHE A 101 11.77 -4.89 0.29
N TYR A 102 11.80 -5.18 -1.01
CA TYR A 102 13.02 -5.63 -1.67
C TYR A 102 14.17 -4.62 -1.50
N GLN A 103 13.90 -3.33 -1.69
CA GLN A 103 14.91 -2.27 -1.51
C GLN A 103 15.39 -2.20 -0.06
N ILE A 104 14.50 -2.23 0.94
CA ILE A 104 14.86 -2.22 2.37
C ILE A 104 15.79 -3.38 2.69
N LEU A 105 15.42 -4.59 2.28
CA LEU A 105 16.20 -5.79 2.55
C LEU A 105 17.58 -5.72 1.87
N LYS A 106 17.63 -5.20 0.65
CA LYS A 106 18.88 -5.04 -0.10
C LYS A 106 19.83 -4.02 0.53
N GLU A 107 19.29 -2.90 1.05
CA GLU A 107 20.09 -1.88 1.75
C GLU A 107 20.59 -2.39 3.12
N LYS A 108 19.79 -3.20 3.79
CA LYS A 108 20.12 -3.68 5.14
C LYS A 108 20.99 -4.91 5.15
N PHE A 109 20.77 -5.85 4.24
CA PHE A 109 21.42 -7.17 4.25
C PHE A 109 22.32 -7.37 3.02
N LYS A 110 23.55 -7.79 3.25
CA LYS A 110 24.52 -8.18 2.21
C LYS A 110 24.36 -9.68 1.86
N THR A 111 23.11 -10.08 1.58
CA THR A 111 22.75 -11.48 1.32
C THR A 111 22.48 -11.68 -0.17
N ASP A 112 22.37 -12.94 -0.60
CA ASP A 112 22.02 -13.29 -1.98
C ASP A 112 20.73 -12.59 -2.44
N ASP A 113 20.83 -11.91 -3.57
CA ASP A 113 19.76 -11.14 -4.19
C ASP A 113 18.52 -12.00 -4.52
N ILE A 114 18.67 -13.30 -4.68
CA ILE A 114 17.56 -14.23 -4.88
C ILE A 114 16.75 -14.42 -3.59
N ILE A 115 17.44 -14.60 -2.47
CA ILE A 115 16.81 -14.78 -1.16
C ILE A 115 16.04 -13.50 -0.79
N ILE A 116 16.66 -12.33 -0.97
CA ILE A 116 16.03 -11.02 -0.74
C ILE A 116 14.77 -10.88 -1.58
N PHE A 117 14.82 -11.26 -2.85
CA PHE A 117 13.65 -11.21 -3.74
C PHE A 117 12.51 -12.08 -3.22
N TYR A 118 12.76 -13.35 -2.89
CA TYR A 118 11.72 -14.25 -2.38
C TYR A 118 11.13 -13.76 -1.06
N LEU A 119 11.95 -13.24 -0.15
CA LEU A 119 11.47 -12.64 1.10
C LEU A 119 10.57 -11.44 0.85
N SER A 120 10.87 -10.62 -0.16
CA SER A 120 10.08 -9.44 -0.47
C SER A 120 8.71 -9.76 -1.07
N ILE A 121 8.63 -10.78 -1.93
CA ILE A 121 7.38 -11.15 -2.59
C ILE A 121 6.44 -12.00 -1.72
N ILE A 122 6.90 -12.50 -0.56
CA ILE A 122 6.07 -13.27 0.36
C ILE A 122 4.84 -12.49 0.84
N ILE A 123 4.89 -11.15 0.80
CA ILE A 123 3.78 -10.28 1.15
C ILE A 123 2.54 -10.52 0.27
N PHE A 124 2.70 -10.99 -0.97
CA PHE A 124 1.57 -11.37 -1.83
C PHE A 124 0.74 -12.52 -1.27
N LEU A 125 1.31 -13.33 -0.35
CA LEU A 125 0.61 -14.42 0.31
C LEU A 125 -0.14 -13.95 1.56
N SER A 126 0.08 -12.70 2.00
CA SER A 126 -0.62 -12.15 3.16
C SER A 126 -2.08 -11.86 2.82
N PRO A 127 -3.04 -12.47 3.54
CA PRO A 127 -4.46 -12.19 3.35
C PRO A 127 -4.80 -10.72 3.66
N TYR A 128 -4.12 -10.11 4.63
CA TYR A 128 -4.30 -8.69 4.97
C TYR A 128 -3.84 -7.77 3.84
N PHE A 129 -2.66 -7.99 3.28
CA PHE A 129 -2.17 -7.22 2.14
C PHE A 129 -3.14 -7.29 0.96
N ARG A 130 -3.56 -8.51 0.60
CA ARG A 130 -4.47 -8.75 -0.53
C ARG A 130 -5.81 -8.07 -0.31
N SER A 131 -6.44 -8.33 0.83
CA SER A 131 -7.74 -7.75 1.16
C SER A 131 -7.71 -6.23 1.27
N SER A 132 -6.67 -5.66 1.90
CA SER A 132 -6.51 -4.20 1.98
C SER A 132 -6.31 -3.56 0.60
N ALA A 133 -5.59 -4.21 -0.31
CA ALA A 133 -5.40 -3.72 -1.68
C ALA A 133 -6.70 -3.79 -2.51
N ILE A 134 -7.48 -4.85 -2.37
CA ILE A 134 -8.71 -5.10 -3.12
C ILE A 134 -9.86 -4.21 -2.62
N TRP A 135 -10.00 -4.08 -1.30
CA TRP A 135 -11.10 -3.37 -0.66
C TRP A 135 -10.79 -1.92 -0.28
N LEU A 136 -9.73 -1.34 -0.84
CA LEU A 136 -9.43 0.08 -0.66
C LEU A 136 -9.31 0.49 0.81
N LEU A 137 -8.48 -0.24 1.60
CA LEU A 137 -8.21 0.05 3.00
C LEU A 137 -6.87 0.76 3.18
N GLY A 138 -6.79 1.65 4.17
CA GLY A 138 -5.64 2.53 4.41
C GLY A 138 -4.34 1.85 4.85
N ASP A 139 -4.39 0.57 5.25
CA ASP A 139 -3.26 -0.15 5.84
C ASP A 139 -2.06 -0.24 4.89
N ASN A 140 -2.30 -0.64 3.64
CA ASN A 140 -1.24 -0.76 2.64
C ASN A 140 -0.61 0.59 2.30
N LEU A 141 -1.39 1.68 2.26
CA LEU A 141 -0.86 3.02 2.03
C LEU A 141 0.07 3.43 3.18
N SER A 142 -0.32 3.16 4.41
CA SER A 142 0.50 3.41 5.60
C SER A 142 1.81 2.63 5.55
N LEU A 143 1.77 1.36 5.15
CA LEU A 143 2.96 0.52 4.97
C LEU A 143 3.87 1.03 3.84
N ILE A 144 3.31 1.55 2.75
CA ILE A 144 4.09 2.15 1.65
C ILE A 144 4.88 3.35 2.16
N PHE A 145 4.22 4.30 2.85
CA PHE A 145 4.90 5.47 3.40
C PHE A 145 5.93 5.10 4.47
N PHE A 146 5.60 4.16 5.34
CA PHE A 146 6.52 3.65 6.36
C PHE A 146 7.76 3.00 5.72
N SER A 147 7.56 2.15 4.71
CA SER A 147 8.65 1.49 3.98
C SER A 147 9.53 2.50 3.25
N ALA A 148 8.94 3.52 2.62
CA ALA A 148 9.69 4.60 1.99
C ALA A 148 10.52 5.36 3.03
N SER A 149 9.97 5.67 4.19
CA SER A 149 10.70 6.34 5.29
C SER A 149 11.90 5.52 5.77
N ILE A 150 11.76 4.19 5.87
CA ILE A 150 12.88 3.29 6.23
C ILE A 150 13.97 3.37 5.17
N ILE A 151 13.65 3.36 3.89
CA ILE A 151 14.66 3.45 2.81
C ILE A 151 15.45 4.75 2.92
N TYR A 152 14.79 5.89 3.13
CA TYR A 152 15.44 7.17 3.30
C TYR A 152 16.33 7.18 4.55
N PHE A 153 15.87 6.61 5.66
CA PHE A 153 16.65 6.49 6.88
C PHE A 153 17.93 5.65 6.68
N LEU A 154 17.80 4.48 6.05
CA LEU A 154 18.95 3.60 5.78
C LEU A 154 19.99 4.27 4.88
N LYS A 155 19.55 4.99 3.84
CA LYS A 155 20.46 5.75 2.97
C LYS A 155 21.15 6.87 3.71
N PHE A 156 20.43 7.61 4.56
CA PHE A 156 21.01 8.66 5.39
C PHE A 156 22.12 8.12 6.33
N GLU A 157 21.87 6.99 6.98
CA GLU A 157 22.86 6.34 7.85
C GLU A 157 24.12 5.93 7.08
N GLN A 158 23.95 5.33 5.90
CA GLN A 158 25.10 4.94 5.06
C GLN A 158 25.93 6.14 4.61
N ASP A 159 25.28 7.25 4.26
CA ASP A 159 25.99 8.47 3.85
C ASP A 159 26.71 9.13 5.02
N LYS A 160 26.16 9.05 6.23
CA LYS A 160 26.81 9.51 7.46
C LYS A 160 28.08 8.69 7.78
N GLU A 161 28.01 7.36 7.64
CA GLU A 161 29.18 6.50 7.83
C GLU A 161 30.28 6.77 6.80
N LYS A 162 29.94 6.97 5.52
CA LYS A 162 30.89 7.30 4.46
C LYS A 162 31.59 8.65 4.72
N ARG A 163 30.91 9.62 5.32
CA ARG A 163 31.53 10.92 5.67
C ARG A 163 32.56 10.75 6.81
N LYS A 164 32.20 10.01 7.86
CA LYS A 164 33.11 9.74 8.99
C LYS A 164 34.38 8.98 8.60
N LEU A 165 34.33 8.17 7.54
CA LEU A 165 35.50 7.45 7.03
C LEU A 165 36.42 8.32 6.17
N LYS A 166 36.02 9.54 5.81
CA LYS A 166 36.80 10.49 5.01
C LYS A 166 37.46 11.59 5.85
N GLU A 167 37.07 11.71 7.10
CA GLU A 167 37.69 12.57 8.13
C GLU A 167 38.80 11.81 8.87
#